data_6939d06fa3b54aeba1c237a43fc2a7e3
#
_entry.id   6939d06fa3b54aeba1c237a43fc2a7e3
#
_cell.length_a   1.000
_cell.length_b   1.000
_cell.length_c   1.000
_cell.angle_alpha   90.00
_cell.angle_beta   90.00
_cell.angle_gamma   90.00
#
_symmetry.space_group_name_H-M   'P 1'
#
loop_
_entity.id
_entity.type
_entity.pdbx_description
1 polymer ?
#
loop_
_entity_poly.entity_id
_entity_poly.type
_entity_poly.pdbx_seq_one_letter_code
_entity_poly.pdbx_strand_id
1 'polypeptide(L)'
;GALPLDKQLDKSYVMQYQYDDSMYPLYIMGEAMSIGENYDGAKMQALELAKQNLAAQIQTEVSGLIDNSVATQQLAMEEAVTVTKSIMASKSLIVQSIGRTITVVECYRTLNNKNKEVLVRIAYNGAMAKAAAKAAIRKSLENESDELRNKLDNILGTNK
;
A
#
# COMPACT_ATOMS: atom_id res chain seq x y z
N GLY A 1 -14.81 16.49 -9.83
CA GLY A 1 -15.51 15.21 -9.90
C GLY A 1 -14.91 14.24 -10.89
N ALA A 2 -15.31 12.99 -10.84
CA ALA A 2 -14.81 11.97 -11.73
C ALA A 2 -15.38 12.15 -13.14
N LEU A 3 -14.57 11.79 -14.13
CA LEU A 3 -14.99 11.74 -15.53
C LEU A 3 -15.49 10.33 -15.88
N PRO A 4 -16.30 10.19 -16.94
CA PRO A 4 -16.62 8.86 -17.46
C PRO A 4 -15.34 8.07 -17.78
N LEU A 5 -15.41 6.74 -17.64
CA LEU A 5 -14.24 5.87 -17.75
C LEU A 5 -13.47 6.06 -19.05
N ASP A 6 -14.18 6.10 -20.18
CA ASP A 6 -13.57 6.26 -21.49
C ASP A 6 -12.79 7.56 -21.66
N LYS A 7 -13.32 8.66 -21.11
CA LYS A 7 -12.65 9.97 -21.14
C LYS A 7 -11.54 10.08 -20.10
N GLN A 8 -11.73 9.43 -18.96
CA GLN A 8 -10.77 9.47 -17.87
C GLN A 8 -9.53 8.64 -18.16
N LEU A 9 -9.65 7.59 -18.99
CA LEU A 9 -8.51 6.74 -19.32
C LEU A 9 -7.36 7.53 -19.94
N ASP A 10 -7.63 8.41 -20.88
CA ASP A 10 -6.59 9.22 -21.50
C ASP A 10 -5.93 10.15 -20.48
N LYS A 11 -6.75 10.80 -19.67
CA LYS A 11 -6.25 11.70 -18.62
C LYS A 11 -5.52 10.93 -17.52
N SER A 12 -6.05 9.78 -17.15
CA SER A 12 -5.44 8.91 -16.14
C SER A 12 -4.08 8.40 -16.57
N TYR A 13 -3.93 8.07 -17.84
CA TYR A 13 -2.65 7.65 -18.41
C TYR A 13 -1.59 8.74 -18.23
N VAL A 14 -1.93 9.99 -18.54
CA VAL A 14 -1.03 11.13 -18.37
C VAL A 14 -0.69 11.34 -16.89
N MET A 15 -1.69 11.29 -16.03
CA MET A 15 -1.49 11.43 -14.58
C MET A 15 -0.61 10.30 -14.04
N GLN A 16 -0.85 9.07 -14.45
CA GLN A 16 -0.03 7.93 -14.07
C GLN A 16 1.43 8.14 -14.47
N TYR A 17 1.66 8.60 -15.70
CA TYR A 17 3.00 8.89 -16.17
C TYR A 17 3.69 9.95 -15.29
N GLN A 18 2.97 10.97 -14.85
CA GLN A 18 3.50 12.02 -13.99
C GLN A 18 3.89 11.50 -12.60
N TYR A 19 3.21 10.46 -12.11
CA TYR A 19 3.41 9.91 -10.78
C TYR A 19 4.16 8.58 -10.78
N ASP A 20 4.60 8.12 -11.94
CA ASP A 20 5.40 6.91 -12.09
C ASP A 20 6.90 7.21 -11.91
N ASP A 21 7.71 6.21 -12.14
CA ASP A 21 9.14 6.14 -11.85
C ASP A 21 9.94 7.37 -12.28
N SER A 22 9.55 8.03 -13.34
CA SER A 22 10.32 9.18 -13.85
C SER A 22 10.18 10.42 -13.00
N MET A 23 8.99 10.62 -12.37
CA MET A 23 8.69 11.82 -11.59
C MET A 23 8.60 11.52 -10.10
N TYR A 24 8.05 10.38 -9.73
CA TYR A 24 7.80 10.00 -8.35
C TYR A 24 8.23 8.55 -8.10
N PRO A 25 9.52 8.24 -8.27
CA PRO A 25 10.02 6.85 -8.18
C PRO A 25 9.84 6.23 -6.80
N LEU A 26 9.60 7.04 -5.77
CA LEU A 26 9.51 6.59 -4.38
C LEU A 26 8.06 6.45 -3.90
N TYR A 27 7.09 6.47 -4.82
CA TYR A 27 5.69 6.25 -4.46
C TYR A 27 5.28 4.80 -4.68
N ILE A 28 4.44 4.30 -3.76
CA ILE A 28 3.81 2.98 -3.87
C ILE A 28 2.33 3.22 -4.19
N MET A 29 1.76 2.41 -5.06
CA MET A 29 0.39 2.59 -5.53
C MET A 29 -0.53 1.46 -5.09
N GLY A 30 -1.79 1.82 -4.82
CA GLY A 30 -2.88 0.88 -4.63
C GLY A 30 -4.04 1.25 -5.52
N GLU A 31 -4.69 0.25 -6.12
CA GLU A 31 -5.79 0.45 -7.04
C GLU A 31 -6.92 -0.50 -6.72
N ALA A 32 -8.14 -0.03 -6.88
CA ALA A 32 -9.31 -0.87 -6.72
C ALA A 32 -10.51 -0.31 -7.49
N MET A 33 -11.45 -1.18 -7.76
CA MET A 33 -12.71 -0.88 -8.42
C MET A 33 -13.85 -1.40 -7.55
N SER A 34 -14.93 -0.64 -7.50
CA SER A 34 -16.13 -1.06 -6.78
C SER A 34 -17.39 -0.64 -7.52
N ILE A 35 -18.48 -1.36 -7.28
CA ILE A 35 -19.78 -1.11 -7.88
C ILE A 35 -20.77 -0.79 -6.76
N GLY A 36 -21.54 0.27 -6.95
CA GLY A 36 -22.59 0.66 -6.00
C GLY A 36 -23.76 1.33 -6.70
N GLU A 37 -24.83 1.50 -5.97
CA GLU A 37 -26.04 2.14 -6.51
C GLU A 37 -25.80 3.61 -6.85
N ASN A 38 -24.92 4.27 -6.12
CA ASN A 38 -24.55 5.65 -6.39
C ASN A 38 -23.02 5.81 -6.42
N TYR A 39 -22.59 6.92 -7.01
CA TYR A 39 -21.17 7.22 -7.19
C TYR A 39 -20.41 7.30 -5.85
N ASP A 40 -20.94 8.04 -4.87
CA ASP A 40 -20.24 8.27 -3.61
C ASP A 40 -20.03 6.97 -2.82
N GLY A 41 -21.03 6.10 -2.77
CA GLY A 41 -20.90 4.81 -2.11
C GLY A 41 -19.87 3.92 -2.79
N ALA A 42 -19.92 3.84 -4.12
CA ALA A 42 -18.96 3.06 -4.90
C ALA A 42 -17.54 3.61 -4.73
N LYS A 43 -17.37 4.94 -4.75
CA LYS A 43 -16.08 5.59 -4.54
C LYS A 43 -15.50 5.30 -3.16
N MET A 44 -16.30 5.41 -2.11
CA MET A 44 -15.85 5.13 -0.74
C MET A 44 -15.36 3.70 -0.60
N GLN A 45 -16.11 2.75 -1.17
CA GLN A 45 -15.72 1.35 -1.16
C GLN A 45 -14.44 1.12 -1.98
N ALA A 46 -14.33 1.74 -3.15
CA ALA A 46 -13.13 1.64 -3.99
C ALA A 46 -11.90 2.21 -3.27
N LEU A 47 -12.03 3.33 -2.57
CA LEU A 47 -10.95 3.92 -1.77
C LEU A 47 -10.50 2.98 -0.65
N GLU A 48 -11.43 2.38 0.06
CA GLU A 48 -11.11 1.43 1.13
C GLU A 48 -10.36 0.21 0.57
N LEU A 49 -10.85 -0.36 -0.53
CA LEU A 49 -10.20 -1.48 -1.19
C LEU A 49 -8.83 -1.08 -1.75
N ALA A 50 -8.69 0.13 -2.27
CA ALA A 50 -7.40 0.64 -2.76
C ALA A 50 -6.37 0.75 -1.62
N LYS A 51 -6.78 1.18 -0.43
CA LYS A 51 -5.92 1.20 0.76
C LYS A 51 -5.52 -0.21 1.18
N GLN A 52 -6.44 -1.19 1.11
CA GLN A 52 -6.13 -2.59 1.38
C GLN A 52 -5.08 -3.11 0.39
N ASN A 53 -5.23 -2.79 -0.89
CA ASN A 53 -4.28 -3.19 -1.92
C ASN A 53 -2.94 -2.47 -1.77
N LEU A 54 -2.96 -1.21 -1.35
CA LEU A 54 -1.73 -0.47 -1.02
C LEU A 54 -0.99 -1.14 0.14
N ALA A 55 -1.70 -1.52 1.20
CA ALA A 55 -1.11 -2.24 2.33
C ALA A 55 -0.49 -3.58 1.88
N ALA A 56 -1.15 -4.30 0.96
CA ALA A 56 -0.61 -5.53 0.39
C ALA A 56 0.69 -5.29 -0.39
N GLN A 57 0.78 -4.19 -1.13
CA GLN A 57 2.01 -3.79 -1.82
C GLN A 57 3.13 -3.46 -0.83
N ILE A 58 2.80 -2.76 0.25
CA ILE A 58 3.75 -2.46 1.32
C ILE A 58 4.27 -3.76 1.95
N GLN A 59 3.40 -4.73 2.23
CA GLN A 59 3.80 -6.04 2.75
C GLN A 59 4.76 -6.74 1.80
N THR A 60 4.49 -6.70 0.50
CA THR A 60 5.35 -7.30 -0.53
C THR A 60 6.74 -6.66 -0.54
N GLU A 61 6.79 -5.33 -0.53
CA GLU A 61 8.06 -4.59 -0.50
C GLU A 61 8.89 -4.92 0.74
N VAL A 62 8.26 -4.93 1.90
CA VAL A 62 8.93 -5.23 3.17
C VAL A 62 9.38 -6.69 3.22
N SER A 63 8.55 -7.62 2.73
CA SER A 63 8.92 -9.04 2.65
C SER A 63 10.16 -9.24 1.78
N GLY A 64 10.28 -8.48 0.68
CA GLY A 64 11.47 -8.49 -0.17
C GLY A 64 12.73 -8.04 0.59
N LEU A 65 12.60 -7.03 1.44
CA LEU A 65 13.72 -6.57 2.28
C LEU A 65 14.13 -7.64 3.30
N ILE A 66 13.17 -8.36 3.86
CA ILE A 66 13.46 -9.45 4.81
C ILE A 66 14.18 -10.61 4.09
N ASP A 67 13.70 -11.01 2.91
CA ASP A 67 14.34 -12.05 2.11
C ASP A 67 15.80 -11.67 1.77
N ASN A 68 16.02 -10.42 1.36
CA ASN A 68 17.35 -9.90 1.08
C ASN A 68 18.23 -9.92 2.34
N SER A 69 17.66 -9.66 3.51
CA SER A 69 18.38 -9.67 4.78
C SER A 69 18.87 -11.06 5.19
N VAL A 70 18.13 -12.12 4.80
CA VAL A 70 18.58 -13.49 4.96
C VAL A 70 19.75 -13.77 4.03
N ALA A 71 19.64 -13.36 2.76
CA ALA A 71 20.69 -13.55 1.77
C ALA A 71 21.99 -12.82 2.14
N THR A 72 21.90 -11.66 2.80
CA THR A 72 23.04 -10.86 3.27
C THR A 72 23.47 -11.17 4.71
N GLN A 73 22.88 -12.21 5.31
CA GLN A 73 23.21 -12.69 6.66
C GLN A 73 22.93 -11.69 7.78
N GLN A 74 22.04 -10.74 7.55
CA GLN A 74 21.56 -9.81 8.59
C GLN A 74 20.52 -10.45 9.50
N LEU A 75 19.79 -11.44 8.99
CA LEU A 75 18.82 -12.23 9.74
C LEU A 75 19.10 -13.72 9.55
N ALA A 76 18.90 -14.49 10.60
CA ALA A 76 18.82 -15.94 10.50
C ALA A 76 17.49 -16.34 9.86
N MET A 77 17.44 -17.52 9.26
CA MET A 77 16.23 -18.04 8.61
C MET A 77 15.03 -18.08 9.58
N GLU A 78 15.26 -18.52 10.81
CA GLU A 78 14.20 -18.62 11.83
C GLU A 78 13.67 -17.23 12.23
N GLU A 79 14.55 -16.24 12.32
CA GLU A 79 14.17 -14.86 12.58
C GLU A 79 13.32 -14.30 11.44
N ALA A 80 13.71 -14.59 10.20
CA ALA A 80 12.96 -14.18 9.01
C ALA A 80 11.57 -14.80 8.97
N VAL A 81 11.41 -16.04 9.37
CA VAL A 81 10.09 -16.72 9.45
C VAL A 81 9.20 -15.99 10.45
N THR A 82 9.72 -15.63 11.61
CA THR A 82 8.97 -14.89 12.64
C THR A 82 8.54 -13.52 12.13
N VAL A 83 9.45 -12.78 11.50
CA VAL A 83 9.17 -11.45 10.95
C VAL A 83 8.16 -11.54 9.81
N THR A 84 8.30 -12.51 8.92
CA THR A 84 7.37 -12.70 7.80
C THR A 84 5.94 -12.97 8.29
N LYS A 85 5.78 -13.80 9.31
CA LYS A 85 4.46 -14.02 9.94
C LYS A 85 3.88 -12.73 10.50
N SER A 86 4.71 -11.90 11.12
CA SER A 86 4.29 -10.60 11.65
C SER A 86 3.90 -9.63 10.54
N ILE A 87 4.62 -9.63 9.42
CA ILE A 87 4.27 -8.83 8.25
C ILE A 87 2.88 -9.24 7.73
N MET A 88 2.65 -10.52 7.56
CA MET A 88 1.35 -11.03 7.06
C MET A 88 0.21 -10.73 8.03
N ALA A 89 0.45 -10.80 9.34
CA ALA A 89 -0.54 -10.54 10.35
C ALA A 89 -0.84 -9.05 10.56
N SER A 90 0.02 -8.16 10.06
CA SER A 90 -0.03 -6.72 10.35
C SER A 90 -0.81 -5.90 9.33
N LYS A 91 -1.47 -6.51 8.35
CA LYS A 91 -2.13 -5.78 7.25
C LYS A 91 -3.11 -4.71 7.73
N SER A 92 -3.99 -5.04 8.68
CA SER A 92 -4.95 -4.07 9.20
C SER A 92 -4.27 -2.93 9.96
N LEU A 93 -3.17 -3.21 10.67
CA LEU A 93 -2.39 -2.18 11.35
C LEU A 93 -1.71 -1.26 10.34
N ILE A 94 -1.21 -1.81 9.24
CA ILE A 94 -0.62 -1.01 8.15
C ILE A 94 -1.68 -0.10 7.54
N VAL A 95 -2.88 -0.63 7.24
CA VAL A 95 -4.00 0.17 6.71
C VAL A 95 -4.32 1.33 7.64
N GLN A 96 -4.41 1.07 8.96
CA GLN A 96 -4.67 2.11 9.96
C GLN A 96 -3.55 3.15 10.05
N SER A 97 -2.32 2.75 9.75
CA SER A 97 -1.15 3.62 9.83
C SER A 97 -0.92 4.45 8.56
N ILE A 98 -1.59 4.09 7.45
CA ILE A 98 -1.50 4.86 6.21
C ILE A 98 -2.16 6.22 6.45
N GLY A 99 -1.36 7.27 6.31
CA GLY A 99 -1.84 8.64 6.43
C GLY A 99 -2.44 9.16 5.12
N ARG A 100 -2.13 10.40 4.79
CA ARG A 100 -2.66 11.05 3.59
C ARG A 100 -2.10 10.38 2.32
N THR A 101 -3.00 9.97 1.44
CA THR A 101 -2.66 9.44 0.11
C THR A 101 -3.02 10.48 -0.96
N ILE A 102 -2.42 10.32 -2.15
CA ILE A 102 -2.76 11.13 -3.32
C ILE A 102 -3.61 10.28 -4.24
N THR A 103 -4.78 10.77 -4.64
CA THR A 103 -5.59 10.10 -5.65
C THR A 103 -5.06 10.49 -7.03
N VAL A 104 -4.47 9.53 -7.74
CA VAL A 104 -3.88 9.77 -9.07
C VAL A 104 -4.81 9.38 -10.20
N VAL A 105 -5.74 8.45 -9.96
CA VAL A 105 -6.78 8.06 -10.91
C VAL A 105 -8.11 7.98 -10.17
N GLU A 106 -9.13 8.60 -10.74
CA GLU A 106 -10.51 8.46 -10.27
C GLU A 106 -11.40 8.55 -11.50
N CYS A 107 -12.03 7.45 -11.87
CA CYS A 107 -12.91 7.40 -13.01
C CYS A 107 -14.12 6.51 -12.73
N TYR A 108 -15.16 6.63 -13.53
CA TYR A 108 -16.36 5.86 -13.34
C TYR A 108 -17.05 5.57 -14.67
N ARG A 109 -17.92 4.57 -14.66
CA ARG A 109 -18.91 4.36 -15.72
C ARG A 109 -20.24 3.95 -15.10
N THR A 110 -21.31 4.21 -15.85
CA THR A 110 -22.64 3.75 -15.46
C THR A 110 -22.92 2.42 -16.17
N LEU A 111 -23.33 1.43 -15.39
CA LEU A 111 -23.67 0.11 -15.89
C LEU A 111 -25.11 0.07 -16.42
N ASN A 112 -25.49 -1.01 -17.11
CA ASN A 112 -26.81 -1.17 -17.71
C ASN A 112 -27.96 -1.10 -16.68
N ASN A 113 -27.71 -1.56 -15.46
CA ASN A 113 -28.66 -1.48 -14.34
C ASN A 113 -28.62 -0.14 -13.58
N LYS A 114 -27.96 0.87 -14.16
CA LYS A 114 -27.75 2.21 -13.60
C LYS A 114 -26.82 2.27 -12.38
N ASN A 115 -26.24 1.16 -11.94
CA ASN A 115 -25.21 1.17 -10.92
C ASN A 115 -23.96 1.89 -11.44
N LYS A 116 -23.19 2.41 -10.52
CA LYS A 116 -21.90 3.08 -10.81
C LYS A 116 -20.76 2.14 -10.50
N GLU A 117 -19.84 2.02 -11.46
CA GLU A 117 -18.56 1.34 -11.25
C GLU A 117 -17.49 2.41 -11.15
N VAL A 118 -16.75 2.44 -10.05
CA VAL A 118 -15.74 3.46 -9.78
C VAL A 118 -14.38 2.81 -9.65
N LEU A 119 -13.40 3.32 -10.38
CA LEU A 119 -11.99 2.93 -10.29
C LEU A 119 -11.23 4.04 -9.60
N VAL A 120 -10.42 3.66 -8.60
CA VAL A 120 -9.57 4.60 -7.86
C VAL A 120 -8.15 4.03 -7.80
N ARG A 121 -7.18 4.86 -8.09
CA ARG A 121 -5.76 4.58 -7.83
C ARG A 121 -5.22 5.65 -6.90
N ILE A 122 -4.56 5.22 -5.83
CA ILE A 122 -3.93 6.11 -4.85
C ILE A 122 -2.44 5.86 -4.82
N ALA A 123 -1.68 6.90 -4.50
CA ALA A 123 -0.24 6.85 -4.34
C ALA A 123 0.13 7.27 -2.92
N TYR A 124 1.15 6.63 -2.37
CA TYR A 124 1.65 6.89 -1.03
C TYR A 124 3.18 6.95 -1.04
N ASN A 125 3.74 7.90 -0.31
CA ASN A 125 5.19 8.06 -0.23
C ASN A 125 5.85 6.79 0.32
N GLY A 126 6.87 6.28 -0.38
CA GLY A 126 7.53 5.03 -0.03
C GLY A 126 8.23 5.05 1.33
N ALA A 127 8.82 6.16 1.71
CA ALA A 127 9.46 6.29 3.03
C ALA A 127 8.41 6.26 4.15
N MET A 128 7.27 6.93 3.95
CA MET A 128 6.14 6.89 4.89
C MET A 128 5.51 5.50 4.93
N ALA A 129 5.47 4.80 3.81
CA ALA A 129 4.98 3.42 3.74
C ALA A 129 5.86 2.47 4.57
N LYS A 130 7.18 2.59 4.46
CA LYS A 130 8.12 1.83 5.28
C LYS A 130 7.93 2.14 6.77
N ALA A 131 7.78 3.41 7.14
CA ALA A 131 7.56 3.80 8.52
C ALA A 131 6.26 3.22 9.08
N ALA A 132 5.18 3.24 8.31
CA ALA A 132 3.91 2.64 8.69
C ALA A 132 4.03 1.12 8.89
N ALA A 133 4.71 0.43 7.97
CA ALA A 133 4.97 -1.00 8.06
C ALA A 133 5.82 -1.33 9.29
N LYS A 134 6.90 -0.58 9.51
CA LYS A 134 7.79 -0.76 10.65
C LYS A 134 7.04 -0.64 11.98
N ALA A 135 6.22 0.40 12.13
CA ALA A 135 5.43 0.61 13.34
C ALA A 135 4.45 -0.56 13.58
N ALA A 136 3.76 -1.02 12.53
CA ALA A 136 2.82 -2.12 12.62
C ALA A 136 3.51 -3.45 12.97
N ILE A 137 4.65 -3.74 12.33
CA ILE A 137 5.41 -4.96 12.55
C ILE A 137 6.02 -4.97 13.95
N ARG A 138 6.58 -3.85 14.39
CA ARG A 138 7.13 -3.74 15.77
C ARG A 138 6.06 -4.01 16.81
N LYS A 139 4.85 -3.51 16.60
CA LYS A 139 3.74 -3.80 17.50
C LYS A 139 3.41 -5.28 17.54
N SER A 140 3.44 -5.95 16.40
CA SER A 140 3.24 -7.40 16.32
C SER A 140 4.36 -8.19 16.99
N LEU A 141 5.56 -7.61 17.06
CA LEU A 141 6.75 -8.23 17.66
C LEU A 141 7.03 -7.78 19.10
N GLU A 142 6.08 -7.14 19.78
CA GLU A 142 6.30 -6.57 21.11
C GLU A 142 6.73 -7.61 22.17
N ASN A 143 6.38 -8.88 21.96
CA ASN A 143 6.75 -10.00 22.83
C ASN A 143 8.05 -10.71 22.41
N GLU A 144 8.66 -10.26 21.32
CA GLU A 144 9.92 -10.81 20.82
C GLU A 144 11.11 -10.08 21.47
N SER A 145 12.33 -10.61 21.26
CA SER A 145 13.54 -10.05 21.84
C SER A 145 13.84 -8.64 21.31
N ASP A 146 14.48 -7.82 22.15
CA ASP A 146 14.98 -6.50 21.74
C ASP A 146 15.99 -6.62 20.61
N GLU A 147 16.80 -7.69 20.59
CA GLU A 147 17.77 -7.95 19.54
C GLU A 147 17.10 -8.07 18.16
N LEU A 148 16.02 -8.85 18.07
CA LEU A 148 15.26 -9.01 16.83
C LEU A 148 14.64 -7.70 16.39
N ARG A 149 14.05 -6.94 17.31
CA ARG A 149 13.46 -5.63 17.01
C ARG A 149 14.51 -4.64 16.51
N ASN A 150 15.71 -4.65 17.10
CA ASN A 150 16.82 -3.79 16.67
C ASN A 150 17.32 -4.16 15.28
N LYS A 151 17.41 -5.46 14.97
CA LYS A 151 17.75 -5.93 13.61
C LYS A 151 16.73 -5.44 12.60
N LEU A 152 15.44 -5.52 12.95
CA LEU A 152 14.36 -5.04 12.08
C LEU A 152 14.48 -3.54 11.82
N ASP A 153 14.78 -2.74 12.84
CA ASP A 153 14.99 -1.29 12.69
C ASP A 153 16.11 -0.98 11.69
N ASN A 154 17.19 -1.75 11.73
CA ASN A 154 18.31 -1.58 10.80
C ASN A 154 17.92 -1.95 9.36
N ILE A 155 17.13 -3.01 9.19
CA ILE A 155 16.69 -3.49 7.87
C ILE A 155 15.70 -2.53 7.22
N LEU A 156 14.70 -2.07 7.99
CA LEU A 156 13.65 -1.17 7.51
C LEU A 156 14.06 0.30 7.50
N GLY A 157 15.28 0.58 7.97
CA GLY A 157 15.79 1.93 8.09
C GLY A 157 15.41 2.58 9.41
N THR A 158 16.32 3.41 9.90
CA THR A 158 16.05 4.25 11.06
C THR A 158 15.24 5.46 10.63
N ASN A 159 14.50 6.04 11.57
CA ASN A 159 13.75 7.25 11.33
C ASN A 159 14.67 8.39 10.92
N LYS A 160 14.64 8.72 9.66
CA LYS A 160 15.28 9.92 9.12
C LYS A 160 14.22 10.74 8.41
#